data_9862a4fd0c5ff494150af0b9a2fdd63d
#
_entry.id   9862a4fd0c5ff494150af0b9a2fdd63d
#
_cell.length_a   1.000
_cell.length_b   1.000
_cell.length_c   1.000
_cell.angle_alpha   90.00
_cell.angle_beta   90.00
_cell.angle_gamma   90.00
#
_symmetry.space_group_name_H-M   'P 1'
#
loop_
_entity.id
_entity.type
_entity.pdbx_description
1 polymer ?
#
loop_
_entity_poly.entity_id
_entity_poly.type
_entity_poly.pdbx_seq_one_letter_code
_entity_poly.pdbx_strand_id
1 'polypeptide(L)'
;MAIANPKFAPYGKSAEEALRSLKLWTNLKERLVQGENIAQTFQFISSGNAKLGFVAYSQIMKPGLSIGGSFWDVPQSIYKPIEQQAVLLKDSYIGREFLSFVKSDESLSIIYESGYGLP
;
A
#
# COMPACT_ATOMS: atom_id res chain seq x y z
N MET A 1 -8.06 12.36 9.45
CA MET A 1 -7.81 11.31 8.47
C MET A 1 -6.32 10.94 8.50
N ALA A 2 -5.95 9.67 8.39
CA ALA A 2 -4.55 9.23 8.41
C ALA A 2 -4.05 8.93 7.00
N ILE A 3 -2.79 9.31 6.70
CA ILE A 3 -2.03 8.90 5.51
C ILE A 3 -0.59 8.59 5.93
N ALA A 4 0.11 7.79 5.14
CA ALA A 4 1.56 7.70 5.28
C ALA A 4 2.22 9.02 4.81
N ASN A 5 3.41 9.32 5.31
CA ASN A 5 4.08 10.58 4.96
C ASN A 5 4.44 10.61 3.46
N PRO A 6 3.89 11.56 2.68
CA PRO A 6 4.10 11.61 1.23
C PRO A 6 5.57 11.84 0.81
N LYS A 7 6.39 12.38 1.72
CA LYS A 7 7.81 12.66 1.44
C LYS A 7 8.68 11.40 1.47
N PHE A 8 8.28 10.39 2.25
CA PHE A 8 9.13 9.23 2.53
C PHE A 8 8.48 7.89 2.21
N ALA A 9 7.15 7.85 2.13
CA ALA A 9 6.40 6.62 1.92
C ALA A 9 5.67 6.61 0.57
N PRO A 10 5.90 5.60 -0.29
CA PRO A 10 5.21 5.50 -1.59
C PRO A 10 3.68 5.53 -1.46
N TYR A 11 3.11 4.83 -0.49
CA TYR A 11 1.67 4.85 -0.22
C TYR A 11 1.16 6.24 0.18
N GLY A 12 1.97 7.03 0.88
CA GLY A 12 1.64 8.41 1.21
C GLY A 12 1.59 9.31 -0.02
N LYS A 13 2.53 9.12 -0.94
CA LYS A 13 2.55 9.83 -2.23
C LYS A 13 1.32 9.50 -3.06
N SER A 14 0.96 8.22 -3.18
CA SER A 14 -0.24 7.81 -3.90
C SER A 14 -1.53 8.33 -3.24
N ALA A 15 -1.60 8.37 -1.91
CA ALA A 15 -2.71 8.97 -1.18
C ALA A 15 -2.83 10.49 -1.46
N GLU A 16 -1.71 11.22 -1.50
CA GLU A 16 -1.69 12.63 -1.88
C GLU A 16 -2.15 12.82 -3.32
N GLU A 17 -1.67 12.01 -4.27
CA GLU A 17 -2.07 12.06 -5.66
C GLU A 17 -3.59 11.83 -5.82
N ALA A 18 -4.15 10.82 -5.15
CA ALA A 18 -5.57 10.54 -5.13
C ALA A 18 -6.38 11.72 -4.57
N LEU A 19 -5.97 12.27 -3.44
CA LEU A 19 -6.63 13.43 -2.84
C LEU A 19 -6.54 14.68 -3.72
N ARG A 20 -5.46 14.88 -4.45
CA ARG A 20 -5.31 15.98 -5.42
C ARG A 20 -6.22 15.77 -6.62
N SER A 21 -6.27 14.57 -7.17
CA SER A 21 -7.18 14.20 -8.27
C SER A 21 -8.64 14.46 -7.91
N LEU A 22 -9.02 14.15 -6.69
CA LEU A 22 -10.36 14.41 -6.14
C LEU A 22 -10.59 15.87 -5.71
N LYS A 23 -9.59 16.77 -5.85
CA LYS A 23 -9.62 18.17 -5.40
C LYS A 23 -9.84 18.37 -3.89
N LEU A 24 -9.48 17.35 -3.10
CA LEU A 24 -9.67 17.35 -1.64
C LEU A 24 -8.40 17.73 -0.86
N TRP A 25 -7.22 17.67 -1.48
CA TRP A 25 -5.94 17.88 -0.81
C TRP A 25 -5.88 19.20 -0.05
N THR A 26 -6.21 20.30 -0.69
CA THR A 26 -6.12 21.65 -0.09
C THR A 26 -6.96 21.79 1.17
N ASN A 27 -8.13 21.15 1.19
CA ASN A 27 -9.08 21.25 2.32
C ASN A 27 -8.71 20.29 3.46
N LEU A 28 -7.94 19.23 3.17
CA LEU A 28 -7.66 18.16 4.13
C LEU A 28 -6.23 18.19 4.67
N LYS A 29 -5.26 18.75 3.94
CA LYS A 29 -3.82 18.67 4.28
C LYS A 29 -3.47 19.05 5.71
N GLU A 30 -4.14 20.06 6.28
CA GLU A 30 -3.91 20.53 7.66
C GLU A 30 -4.62 19.68 8.72
N ARG A 31 -5.50 18.77 8.29
CA ARG A 31 -6.28 17.87 9.14
C ARG A 31 -5.81 16.41 9.02
N LEU A 32 -4.70 16.18 8.31
CA LEU A 32 -4.12 14.86 8.14
C LEU A 32 -3.19 14.52 9.31
N VAL A 33 -3.33 13.31 9.82
CA VAL A 33 -2.34 12.67 10.68
C VAL A 33 -1.41 11.84 9.78
N GLN A 34 -0.12 12.07 9.88
CA GLN A 34 0.87 11.38 9.05
C GLN A 34 1.60 10.31 9.85
N GLY A 35 1.54 9.06 9.37
CA GLY A 35 2.39 7.99 9.82
C GLY A 35 3.72 8.00 9.04
N GLU A 36 4.81 7.61 9.66
CA GLU A 36 6.12 7.50 9.00
C GLU A 36 6.11 6.49 7.85
N ASN A 37 5.26 5.47 7.97
CA ASN A 37 5.08 4.41 6.99
C ASN A 37 3.62 3.92 6.97
N ILE A 38 3.31 3.02 6.03
CA ILE A 38 1.94 2.50 5.87
C ILE A 38 1.49 1.62 7.05
N ALA A 39 2.41 0.96 7.75
CA ALA A 39 2.06 0.14 8.91
C ALA A 39 1.62 1.02 10.09
N GLN A 40 2.34 2.10 10.37
CA GLN A 40 1.95 3.05 11.42
C GLN A 40 0.63 3.76 11.06
N THR A 41 0.42 4.08 9.79
CA THR A 41 -0.85 4.66 9.32
C THR A 41 -2.01 3.70 9.59
N PHE A 42 -1.84 2.42 9.29
CA PHE A 42 -2.83 1.39 9.60
C PHE A 42 -3.11 1.29 11.11
N GLN A 43 -2.08 1.39 11.96
CA GLN A 43 -2.25 1.38 13.41
C GLN A 43 -3.12 2.56 13.90
N PHE A 44 -2.96 3.75 13.34
CA PHE A 44 -3.82 4.89 13.71
C PHE A 44 -5.31 4.63 13.43
N ILE A 45 -5.60 3.90 12.35
CA ILE A 45 -6.98 3.58 11.99
C ILE A 45 -7.50 2.42 12.85
N SER A 46 -6.75 1.34 12.95
CA SER A 46 -7.15 0.13 13.69
C SER A 46 -7.32 0.36 15.19
N SER A 47 -6.57 1.31 15.78
CA SER A 47 -6.70 1.73 17.17
C SER A 47 -7.82 2.77 17.43
N GLY A 48 -8.51 3.23 16.35
CA GLY A 48 -9.54 4.27 16.45
C GLY A 48 -9.01 5.69 16.60
N ASN A 49 -7.67 5.91 16.61
CA ASN A 49 -7.07 7.25 16.67
C ASN A 49 -7.31 8.07 15.39
N ALA A 50 -7.59 7.41 14.28
CA ALA A 50 -8.06 8.05 13.06
C ALA A 50 -9.30 7.29 12.54
N LYS A 51 -10.40 8.01 12.36
CA LYS A 51 -11.67 7.43 11.89
C LYS A 51 -11.64 7.01 10.41
N LEU A 52 -10.68 7.50 9.64
CA LEU A 52 -10.54 7.28 8.20
C LEU A 52 -9.07 7.45 7.82
N GLY A 53 -8.61 6.70 6.82
CA GLY A 53 -7.27 6.88 6.25
C GLY A 53 -7.04 6.01 5.03
N PHE A 54 -5.91 6.24 4.38
CA PHE A 54 -5.42 5.42 3.28
C PHE A 54 -4.51 4.31 3.82
N VAL A 55 -4.78 3.09 3.44
CA VAL A 55 -4.03 1.89 3.82
C VAL A 55 -3.65 1.08 2.57
N ALA A 56 -2.72 0.16 2.70
CA ALA A 56 -2.44 -0.77 1.61
C ALA A 56 -3.54 -1.84 1.55
N TYR A 57 -3.96 -2.20 0.35
CA TYR A 57 -4.95 -3.25 0.14
C TYR A 57 -4.53 -4.57 0.80
N SER A 58 -3.23 -4.91 0.71
CA SER A 58 -2.64 -6.06 1.38
C SER A 58 -2.77 -6.08 2.92
N GLN A 59 -3.03 -4.94 3.55
CA GLN A 59 -3.24 -4.88 5.00
C GLN A 59 -4.67 -5.28 5.40
N ILE A 60 -5.63 -5.11 4.50
CA ILE A 60 -7.05 -5.42 4.75
C ILE A 60 -7.45 -6.80 4.21
N MET A 61 -6.69 -7.37 3.27
CA MET A 61 -6.97 -8.68 2.65
C MET A 61 -6.31 -9.87 3.36
N LYS A 62 -5.79 -9.69 4.58
CA LYS A 62 -5.18 -10.79 5.32
C LYS A 62 -6.21 -11.86 5.67
N PRO A 63 -5.97 -13.13 5.29
CA PRO A 63 -6.83 -14.24 5.67
C PRO A 63 -7.02 -14.33 7.18
N GLY A 64 -8.27 -14.47 7.64
CA GLY A 64 -8.58 -14.58 9.07
C GLY A 64 -8.59 -13.25 9.85
N LEU A 65 -8.28 -12.12 9.22
CA LEU A 65 -8.40 -10.81 9.84
C LEU A 65 -9.78 -10.19 9.52
N SER A 66 -10.68 -10.19 10.49
CA SER A 66 -11.92 -9.40 10.39
C SER A 66 -11.59 -7.96 10.75
N ILE A 67 -11.39 -7.12 9.76
CA ILE A 67 -11.27 -5.67 9.98
C ILE A 67 -12.68 -5.12 10.07
N GLY A 68 -13.08 -4.66 11.25
CA GLY A 68 -14.35 -3.96 11.41
C GLY A 68 -14.38 -2.67 10.58
N GLY A 69 -15.56 -2.32 10.05
CA GLY A 69 -15.74 -1.10 9.27
C GLY A 69 -15.97 -1.37 7.78
N SER A 70 -15.78 -0.34 6.97
CA SER A 70 -15.93 -0.38 5.52
C SER A 70 -14.69 0.20 4.83
N PHE A 71 -14.42 -0.23 3.63
CA PHE A 71 -13.37 0.35 2.80
C PHE A 71 -13.90 0.67 1.39
N TRP A 72 -13.20 1.57 0.74
CA TRP A 72 -13.37 1.91 -0.66
C TRP A 72 -12.06 1.63 -1.39
N ASP A 73 -12.14 0.81 -2.42
CA ASP A 73 -11.00 0.55 -3.28
C ASP A 73 -10.76 1.76 -4.18
N VAL A 74 -9.59 2.41 -3.99
CA VAL A 74 -9.24 3.65 -4.70
C VAL A 74 -8.89 3.32 -6.14
N PRO A 75 -9.63 3.86 -7.14
CA PRO A 75 -9.36 3.55 -8.54
C PRO A 75 -7.95 3.90 -8.97
N GLN A 76 -7.26 2.98 -9.65
CA GLN A 76 -5.90 3.17 -10.14
C GLN A 76 -5.76 4.39 -11.07
N SER A 77 -6.84 4.86 -11.67
CA SER A 77 -6.86 6.02 -12.57
C SER A 77 -6.58 7.36 -11.89
N ILE A 78 -6.63 7.45 -10.56
CA ILE A 78 -6.47 8.70 -9.81
C ILE A 78 -5.15 8.81 -9.03
N TYR A 79 -4.27 7.81 -9.14
CA TYR A 79 -2.91 7.81 -8.59
C TYR A 79 -1.98 6.95 -9.44
N LYS A 80 -0.66 7.16 -9.31
CA LYS A 80 0.34 6.36 -10.02
C LYS A 80 0.52 4.99 -9.34
N PRO A 81 0.70 3.91 -10.12
CA PRO A 81 1.01 2.59 -9.56
C PRO A 81 2.22 2.65 -8.61
N ILE A 82 2.13 1.89 -7.52
CA ILE A 82 3.27 1.67 -6.63
C ILE A 82 4.00 0.42 -7.11
N GLU A 83 5.03 0.62 -7.93
CA GLU A 83 5.82 -0.48 -8.47
C GLU A 83 6.78 -1.02 -7.41
N GLN A 84 6.78 -2.34 -7.23
CA GLN A 84 7.73 -3.07 -6.39
C GLN A 84 8.82 -3.66 -7.29
N GLN A 85 10.07 -3.55 -6.86
CA GLN A 85 11.21 -4.06 -7.62
C GLN A 85 12.14 -4.88 -6.72
N ALA A 86 12.77 -5.88 -7.30
CA ALA A 86 13.82 -6.64 -6.66
C ALA A 86 15.12 -6.53 -7.47
N VAL A 87 16.25 -6.51 -6.79
CA VAL A 87 17.58 -6.49 -7.41
C VAL A 87 18.47 -7.58 -6.84
N LEU A 88 19.19 -8.27 -7.73
CA LEU A 88 20.20 -9.24 -7.35
C LEU A 88 21.52 -8.50 -7.09
N LEU A 89 21.87 -8.31 -5.81
CA LEU A 89 23.09 -7.58 -5.42
C LEU A 89 24.37 -8.36 -5.72
N LYS A 90 24.32 -9.67 -5.68
CA LYS A 90 25.44 -10.57 -6.01
C LYS A 90 24.96 -11.69 -6.91
N ASP A 91 25.58 -11.79 -8.07
CA ASP A 91 25.28 -12.87 -9.00
C ASP A 91 25.65 -14.23 -8.39
N SER A 92 24.65 -15.09 -8.22
CA SER A 92 24.78 -16.44 -7.73
C SER A 92 23.71 -17.34 -8.31
N TYR A 93 23.97 -18.61 -8.43
CA TYR A 93 23.01 -19.60 -8.89
C TYR A 93 21.71 -19.56 -8.05
N ILE A 94 21.85 -19.63 -6.74
CA ILE A 94 20.70 -19.61 -5.80
C ILE A 94 19.89 -18.32 -5.93
N GLY A 95 20.55 -17.17 -6.08
CA GLY A 95 19.86 -15.89 -6.26
C GLY A 95 19.05 -15.81 -7.55
N ARG A 96 19.57 -16.36 -8.65
CA ARG A 96 18.85 -16.44 -9.93
C ARG A 96 17.66 -17.39 -9.84
N GLU A 97 17.83 -18.56 -9.22
CA GLU A 97 16.74 -19.52 -8.99
C GLU A 97 15.63 -18.90 -8.15
N PHE A 98 15.98 -18.16 -7.09
CA PHE A 98 14.99 -17.44 -6.28
C PHE A 98 14.23 -16.39 -7.08
N LEU A 99 14.91 -15.57 -7.89
CA LEU A 99 14.23 -14.58 -8.75
C LEU A 99 13.35 -15.24 -9.81
N SER A 100 13.77 -16.43 -10.34
CA SER A 100 12.94 -17.21 -11.24
C SER A 100 11.71 -17.76 -10.53
N PHE A 101 11.87 -18.29 -9.31
CA PHE A 101 10.76 -18.77 -8.48
C PHE A 101 9.74 -17.66 -8.16
N VAL A 102 10.21 -16.47 -7.82
CA VAL A 102 9.30 -15.32 -7.56
C VAL A 102 8.41 -14.97 -8.77
N LYS A 103 8.85 -15.31 -9.98
CA LYS A 103 8.09 -15.12 -11.22
C LYS A 103 7.26 -16.33 -11.63
N SER A 104 7.27 -17.41 -10.88
CA SER A 104 6.47 -18.60 -11.15
C SER A 104 4.98 -18.35 -10.88
N ASP A 105 4.12 -19.13 -11.52
CA ASP A 105 2.66 -19.04 -11.33
C ASP A 105 2.25 -19.24 -9.85
N GLU A 106 2.97 -20.12 -9.14
CA GLU A 106 2.76 -20.35 -7.70
C GLU A 106 3.03 -19.08 -6.89
N SER A 107 4.18 -18.42 -7.12
CA SER A 107 4.52 -17.18 -6.42
C SER A 107 3.60 -16.02 -6.81
N LEU A 108 3.24 -15.91 -8.08
CA LEU A 108 2.30 -14.90 -8.55
C LEU A 108 0.91 -15.07 -7.93
N SER A 109 0.43 -16.30 -7.75
CA SER A 109 -0.81 -16.58 -7.03
C SER A 109 -0.76 -16.08 -5.58
N ILE A 110 0.32 -16.38 -4.86
CA ILE A 110 0.53 -15.91 -3.48
C ILE A 110 0.56 -14.38 -3.42
N ILE A 111 1.25 -13.73 -4.34
CA ILE A 111 1.33 -12.26 -4.42
C ILE A 111 -0.06 -11.66 -4.62
N TYR A 112 -0.83 -12.20 -5.57
CA TYR A 112 -2.18 -11.74 -5.87
C TYR A 112 -3.14 -11.95 -4.69
N GLU A 113 -3.14 -13.13 -4.08
CA GLU A 113 -3.96 -13.46 -2.91
C GLU A 113 -3.60 -12.61 -1.68
N SER A 114 -2.37 -12.10 -1.63
CA SER A 114 -1.91 -11.16 -0.60
C SER A 114 -2.35 -9.71 -0.85
N GLY A 115 -3.13 -9.44 -1.91
CA GLY A 115 -3.67 -8.11 -2.23
C GLY A 115 -2.72 -7.22 -3.01
N TYR A 116 -1.76 -7.79 -3.74
CA TYR A 116 -0.88 -7.05 -4.66
C TYR A 116 -1.34 -7.23 -6.11
N GLY A 117 -1.14 -6.20 -6.93
CA GLY A 117 -1.30 -6.31 -8.38
C GLY A 117 -0.19 -7.16 -8.99
N LEU A 118 -0.49 -7.80 -10.12
CA LEU A 118 0.51 -8.49 -10.94
C LEU A 118 1.03 -7.55 -12.04
N PRO A 119 2.28 -7.75 -12.53
CA PRO A 119 2.85 -6.97 -13.61
C PRO A 119 2.12 -7.15 -14.95
#